data_f6941b8c4f46be64a9c85604e341256e
#
_entry.id   f6941b8c4f46be64a9c85604e341256e
#
_cell.length_a   1.000
_cell.length_b   1.000
_cell.length_c   1.000
_cell.angle_alpha   90.00
_cell.angle_beta   90.00
_cell.angle_gamma   90.00
#
_symmetry.space_group_name_H-M   'P 1'
#
loop_
_entity.id
_entity.type
_entity.pdbx_description
1 polymer ?
#
loop_
_entity_poly.entity_id
_entity_poly.type
_entity_poly.pdbx_seq_one_letter_code
_entity_poly.pdbx_strand_id
1 'polypeptide(L)'
;MGLTQEQLSRTLMPLGDYRKHEVRALAKRFGLPVAEKPDSQEICFVEDGDYGSLVERYTGKAPEPGEFTDLSGRVLGTHRGIHRYTVGQRKGLGIALGRPVYVVRIEPDSNRVVLGDYRDLDRMELEADDLNFIAFERPEGPLEIEAKIRYNSPAVPARLEPLGDSRVRVVFRDP
;
A
#
# COMPACT_ATOMS: atom_id res chain seq x y z
N MET A 1 7.93 9.43 1.68
CA MET A 1 9.02 10.42 1.77
C MET A 1 8.99 10.95 3.19
N GLY A 2 10.03 10.66 3.98
CA GLY A 2 10.11 11.08 5.37
C GLY A 2 10.86 12.40 5.49
N LEU A 3 10.36 13.34 6.28
CA LEU A 3 11.09 14.53 6.70
C LEU A 3 11.75 14.23 8.04
N THR A 4 13.01 14.63 8.21
CA THR A 4 13.64 14.63 9.53
C THR A 4 12.98 15.68 10.43
N GLN A 5 13.16 15.57 11.75
CA GLN A 5 12.64 16.58 12.70
C GLN A 5 13.19 17.98 12.39
N GLU A 6 14.46 18.10 12.01
CA GLU A 6 15.05 19.37 11.60
C GLU A 6 14.40 19.94 10.34
N GLN A 7 14.19 19.12 9.32
CA GLN A 7 13.51 19.54 8.10
C GLN A 7 12.06 19.95 8.38
N LEU A 8 11.35 19.16 9.22
CA LEU A 8 9.97 19.44 9.59
C LEU A 8 9.83 20.76 10.33
N SER A 9 10.74 21.09 11.26
CA SER A 9 10.72 22.34 12.01
C SER A 9 10.90 23.58 11.13
N ARG A 10 11.47 23.42 9.92
CA ARG A 10 11.68 24.49 8.94
C ARG A 10 10.69 24.46 7.79
N THR A 11 9.74 23.54 7.79
CA THR A 11 8.75 23.37 6.71
C THR A 11 7.46 24.07 7.06
N LEU A 12 6.97 24.93 6.16
CA LEU A 12 5.65 25.54 6.26
C LEU A 12 4.66 24.78 5.39
N MET A 13 3.52 24.46 5.95
CA MET A 13 2.41 23.80 5.24
C MET A 13 1.16 24.72 5.24
N PRO A 14 1.17 25.78 4.42
CA PRO A 14 0.17 26.87 4.49
C PRO A 14 -1.25 26.42 4.15
N LEU A 15 -1.42 25.25 3.57
CA LEU A 15 -2.73 24.67 3.24
C LEU A 15 -3.14 23.53 4.20
N GLY A 16 -2.37 23.27 5.26
CA GLY A 16 -2.58 22.14 6.17
C GLY A 16 -3.94 22.13 6.87
N ASP A 17 -4.48 23.31 7.17
CA ASP A 17 -5.77 23.47 7.85
C ASP A 17 -6.98 23.49 6.90
N TYR A 18 -6.74 23.44 5.60
CA TYR A 18 -7.81 23.50 4.60
C TYR A 18 -8.19 22.12 4.07
N ARG A 19 -9.47 21.90 3.88
CA ARG A 19 -9.97 20.72 3.14
C ARG A 19 -9.81 20.95 1.64
N LYS A 20 -9.77 19.86 0.86
CA LYS A 20 -9.53 19.90 -0.59
C LYS A 20 -10.46 20.85 -1.35
N HIS A 21 -11.76 20.86 -1.02
CA HIS A 21 -12.73 21.75 -1.67
C HIS A 21 -12.46 23.24 -1.36
N GLU A 22 -11.96 23.55 -0.17
CA GLU A 22 -11.59 24.92 0.23
C GLU A 22 -10.32 25.37 -0.53
N VAL A 23 -9.33 24.46 -0.66
CA VAL A 23 -8.14 24.73 -1.49
C VAL A 23 -8.53 25.03 -2.94
N ARG A 24 -9.48 24.27 -3.51
CA ARG A 24 -10.00 24.54 -4.86
C ARG A 24 -10.71 25.89 -4.97
N ALA A 25 -11.51 26.25 -3.95
CA ALA A 25 -12.17 27.55 -3.91
C ALA A 25 -11.16 28.71 -3.83
N LEU A 26 -10.08 28.56 -3.04
CA LEU A 26 -8.99 29.52 -3.00
C LEU A 26 -8.27 29.62 -4.34
N ALA A 27 -7.97 28.49 -4.99
CA ALA A 27 -7.35 28.48 -6.30
C ALA A 27 -8.18 29.21 -7.36
N LYS A 28 -9.51 29.02 -7.37
CA LYS A 28 -10.44 29.77 -8.22
C LYS A 28 -10.41 31.27 -7.92
N ARG A 29 -10.47 31.64 -6.63
CA ARG A 29 -10.42 33.03 -6.20
C ARG A 29 -9.14 33.74 -6.62
N PHE A 30 -8.00 33.01 -6.64
CA PHE A 30 -6.71 33.52 -7.10
C PHE A 30 -6.53 33.42 -8.61
N GLY A 31 -7.52 32.95 -9.36
CA GLY A 31 -7.43 32.80 -10.83
C GLY A 31 -6.42 31.78 -11.30
N LEU A 32 -6.09 30.76 -10.48
CA LEU A 32 -5.10 29.75 -10.87
C LEU A 32 -5.68 28.80 -11.90
N PRO A 33 -5.00 28.59 -13.05
CA PRO A 33 -5.52 27.77 -14.15
C PRO A 33 -5.69 26.29 -13.77
N VAL A 34 -5.06 25.85 -12.69
CA VAL A 34 -5.11 24.47 -12.19
C VAL A 34 -6.26 24.22 -11.21
N ALA A 35 -7.10 25.20 -10.91
CA ALA A 35 -8.18 25.10 -9.93
C ALA A 35 -9.16 23.95 -10.21
N GLU A 36 -9.43 23.68 -11.51
CA GLU A 36 -10.34 22.61 -11.96
C GLU A 36 -9.61 21.31 -12.35
N LYS A 37 -8.27 21.29 -12.28
CA LYS A 37 -7.52 20.08 -12.64
C LYS A 37 -7.90 18.92 -11.70
N PRO A 38 -8.30 17.76 -12.25
CA PRO A 38 -8.53 16.57 -11.44
C PRO A 38 -7.25 16.15 -10.72
N ASP A 39 -7.42 15.49 -9.57
CA ASP A 39 -6.28 14.93 -8.86
C ASP A 39 -5.62 13.84 -9.70
N SER A 40 -4.31 13.76 -9.65
CA SER A 40 -3.59 12.63 -10.25
C SER A 40 -3.96 11.35 -9.51
N GLN A 41 -4.64 10.45 -10.20
CA GLN A 41 -5.07 9.15 -9.65
C GLN A 41 -4.02 8.07 -9.93
N GLU A 42 -3.18 8.29 -10.94
CA GLU A 42 -2.22 7.32 -11.46
C GLU A 42 -0.82 7.95 -11.54
N ILE A 43 0.18 7.10 -11.62
CA ILE A 43 1.56 7.57 -11.85
C ILE A 43 1.66 8.09 -13.28
N CYS A 44 2.01 9.36 -13.46
CA CYS A 44 1.91 10.10 -14.72
C CYS A 44 2.75 9.54 -15.89
N PHE A 45 3.71 8.65 -15.62
CA PHE A 45 4.54 8.00 -16.63
C PHE A 45 4.13 6.54 -16.90
N VAL A 46 3.02 6.08 -16.30
CA VAL A 46 2.42 4.78 -16.61
C VAL A 46 1.22 5.01 -17.49
N GLU A 47 1.39 4.75 -18.79
CA GLU A 47 0.30 4.84 -19.74
C GLU A 47 -0.69 3.70 -19.45
N ASP A 48 -1.99 4.00 -19.52
CA ASP A 48 -3.10 3.06 -19.37
C ASP A 48 -3.13 2.25 -18.05
N GLY A 49 -2.37 2.68 -17.02
CA GLY A 49 -2.33 1.99 -15.72
C GLY A 49 -1.70 0.58 -15.76
N ASP A 50 -1.04 0.20 -16.85
CA ASP A 50 -0.37 -1.11 -16.97
C ASP A 50 1.05 -1.08 -16.37
N TYR A 51 1.09 -1.12 -15.04
CA TYR A 51 2.35 -1.20 -14.27
C TYR A 51 3.18 -2.44 -14.61
N GLY A 52 2.53 -3.56 -14.93
CA GLY A 52 3.22 -4.78 -15.32
C GLY A 52 4.08 -4.58 -16.55
N SER A 53 3.52 -4.01 -17.60
CA SER A 53 4.23 -3.70 -18.84
C SER A 53 5.33 -2.64 -18.64
N LEU A 54 5.13 -1.70 -17.70
CA LEU A 54 6.20 -0.76 -17.34
C LEU A 54 7.39 -1.49 -16.73
N VAL A 55 7.16 -2.36 -15.75
CA VAL A 55 8.22 -3.15 -15.10
C VAL A 55 8.96 -4.02 -16.12
N GLU A 56 8.24 -4.68 -17.02
CA GLU A 56 8.82 -5.50 -18.10
C GLU A 56 9.73 -4.68 -19.03
N ARG A 57 9.26 -3.50 -19.47
CA ARG A 57 10.07 -2.58 -20.29
C ARG A 57 11.32 -2.09 -19.56
N TYR A 58 11.16 -1.74 -18.26
CA TYR A 58 12.26 -1.20 -17.47
C TYR A 58 13.33 -2.24 -17.15
N THR A 59 12.92 -3.45 -16.84
CA THR A 59 13.82 -4.55 -16.49
C THR A 59 14.38 -5.29 -17.71
N GLY A 60 13.77 -5.11 -18.89
CA GLY A 60 14.09 -5.88 -20.10
C GLY A 60 13.80 -7.39 -19.98
N LYS A 61 13.08 -7.81 -18.93
CA LYS A 61 12.76 -9.22 -18.70
C LYS A 61 11.33 -9.50 -19.18
N ALA A 62 11.19 -10.58 -19.94
CA ALA A 62 9.86 -11.12 -20.27
C ALA A 62 9.16 -11.60 -18.99
N PRO A 63 7.82 -11.47 -18.92
CA PRO A 63 7.08 -12.02 -17.78
C PRO A 63 7.26 -13.54 -17.73
N GLU A 64 7.56 -14.04 -16.55
CA GLU A 64 7.66 -15.46 -16.30
C GLU A 64 6.34 -15.99 -15.77
N PRO A 65 5.58 -16.77 -16.55
CA PRO A 65 4.34 -17.38 -16.09
C PRO A 65 4.59 -18.32 -14.92
N GLY A 66 3.67 -18.33 -13.96
CA GLY A 66 3.73 -19.21 -12.80
C GLY A 66 2.34 -19.70 -12.41
N GLU A 67 2.25 -20.35 -11.26
CA GLU A 67 1.03 -21.01 -10.82
C GLU A 67 0.23 -20.14 -9.83
N PHE A 68 -1.09 -20.08 -10.04
CA PHE A 68 -2.02 -19.80 -8.95
C PHE A 68 -2.25 -21.07 -8.15
N THR A 69 -2.09 -20.97 -6.84
CA THR A 69 -2.39 -22.08 -5.92
C THR A 69 -3.39 -21.66 -4.85
N ASP A 70 -4.07 -22.60 -4.22
CA ASP A 70 -4.76 -22.35 -2.97
C ASP A 70 -3.81 -22.51 -1.77
N LEU A 71 -4.34 -22.27 -0.57
CA LEU A 71 -3.59 -22.39 0.70
C LEU A 71 -3.06 -23.81 0.96
N SER A 72 -3.64 -24.84 0.35
CA SER A 72 -3.18 -26.22 0.44
C SER A 72 -2.07 -26.56 -0.57
N GLY A 73 -1.76 -25.62 -1.48
CA GLY A 73 -0.79 -25.82 -2.57
C GLY A 73 -1.38 -26.47 -3.83
N ARG A 74 -2.70 -26.67 -3.90
CA ARG A 74 -3.35 -27.18 -5.11
C ARG A 74 -3.33 -26.10 -6.18
N VAL A 75 -2.90 -26.47 -7.40
CA VAL A 75 -2.88 -25.57 -8.56
C VAL A 75 -4.30 -25.26 -9.02
N LEU A 76 -4.58 -23.97 -9.18
CA LEU A 76 -5.86 -23.42 -9.61
C LEU A 76 -5.81 -22.89 -11.05
N GLY A 77 -4.64 -22.56 -11.55
CA GLY A 77 -4.43 -21.99 -12.88
C GLY A 77 -3.04 -21.38 -13.03
N THR A 78 -2.86 -20.59 -14.10
CA THR A 78 -1.55 -19.99 -14.42
C THR A 78 -1.68 -18.46 -14.44
N HIS A 79 -0.68 -17.76 -13.92
CA HIS A 79 -0.57 -16.32 -13.97
C HIS A 79 0.51 -15.83 -14.96
N ARG A 80 0.50 -14.53 -15.26
CA ARG A 80 1.38 -13.90 -16.27
C ARG A 80 2.66 -13.28 -15.70
N GLY A 81 3.07 -13.64 -14.50
CA GLY A 81 4.21 -13.07 -13.78
C GLY A 81 3.78 -12.44 -12.46
N ILE A 82 4.51 -12.75 -11.38
CA ILE A 82 4.16 -12.34 -10.00
C ILE A 82 4.14 -10.81 -9.81
N HIS A 83 4.91 -10.06 -10.59
CA HIS A 83 4.98 -8.60 -10.53
C HIS A 83 3.66 -7.89 -10.90
N ARG A 84 2.72 -8.61 -11.50
CA ARG A 84 1.38 -8.10 -11.86
C ARG A 84 0.36 -8.24 -10.74
N TYR A 85 0.75 -8.82 -9.61
CA TYR A 85 -0.18 -9.11 -8.51
C TYR A 85 0.27 -8.43 -7.23
N THR A 86 -0.71 -8.14 -6.38
CA THR A 86 -0.49 -7.50 -5.07
C THR A 86 -1.35 -8.22 -4.03
N VAL A 87 -0.82 -8.42 -2.84
CA VAL A 87 -1.57 -9.00 -1.72
C VAL A 87 -2.83 -8.19 -1.45
N GLY A 88 -3.97 -8.87 -1.33
CA GLY A 88 -5.30 -8.28 -1.20
C GLY A 88 -5.99 -7.97 -2.54
N GLN A 89 -5.33 -8.19 -3.69
CA GLN A 89 -5.94 -8.00 -5.00
C GLN A 89 -7.05 -9.03 -5.22
N ARG A 90 -8.22 -8.55 -5.68
CA ARG A 90 -9.39 -9.36 -6.05
C ARG A 90 -9.67 -9.35 -7.55
N LYS A 91 -9.51 -8.16 -8.17
CA LYS A 91 -9.85 -7.95 -9.60
C LYS A 91 -8.62 -8.17 -10.48
N GLY A 92 -8.86 -8.53 -11.75
CA GLY A 92 -7.77 -8.66 -12.72
C GLY A 92 -6.89 -9.90 -12.55
N LEU A 93 -7.33 -10.90 -11.78
CA LEU A 93 -6.56 -12.14 -11.60
C LEU A 93 -6.53 -13.01 -12.88
N GLY A 94 -7.50 -12.86 -13.76
CA GLY A 94 -7.57 -13.66 -15.00
C GLY A 94 -7.99 -15.12 -14.77
N ILE A 95 -8.55 -15.43 -13.59
CA ILE A 95 -9.04 -16.76 -13.22
C ILE A 95 -10.47 -16.67 -12.71
N ALA A 96 -11.31 -17.65 -13.08
CA ALA A 96 -12.69 -17.75 -12.66
C ALA A 96 -12.91 -19.02 -11.83
N LEU A 97 -13.14 -18.85 -10.52
CA LEU A 97 -13.32 -19.97 -9.59
C LEU A 97 -14.75 -20.10 -9.05
N GLY A 98 -15.71 -19.36 -9.65
CA GLY A 98 -17.11 -19.38 -9.22
C GLY A 98 -17.39 -18.66 -7.89
N ARG A 99 -16.36 -18.15 -7.23
CA ARG A 99 -16.42 -17.39 -5.96
C ARG A 99 -15.38 -16.27 -5.96
N PRO A 100 -15.57 -15.21 -5.16
CA PRO A 100 -14.53 -14.22 -4.95
C PRO A 100 -13.29 -14.85 -4.32
N VAL A 101 -12.11 -14.54 -4.87
CA VAL A 101 -10.83 -14.92 -4.30
C VAL A 101 -9.89 -13.72 -4.26
N TYR A 102 -8.92 -13.77 -3.36
CA TYR A 102 -7.96 -12.71 -3.11
C TYR A 102 -6.54 -13.26 -3.15
N VAL A 103 -5.60 -12.44 -3.56
CA VAL A 103 -4.17 -12.76 -3.42
C VAL A 103 -3.82 -12.68 -1.93
N VAL A 104 -3.54 -13.82 -1.32
CA VAL A 104 -3.16 -13.91 0.11
C VAL A 104 -1.66 -13.76 0.29
N ARG A 105 -0.89 -14.36 -0.62
CA ARG A 105 0.57 -14.36 -0.56
C ARG A 105 1.16 -14.46 -1.97
N ILE A 106 2.32 -13.86 -2.15
CA ILE A 106 3.16 -14.02 -3.33
C ILE A 106 4.44 -14.72 -2.88
N GLU A 107 4.84 -15.76 -3.59
CA GLU A 107 6.02 -16.57 -3.31
C GLU A 107 7.01 -16.41 -4.47
N PRO A 108 7.96 -15.46 -4.40
CA PRO A 108 8.87 -15.18 -5.50
C PRO A 108 9.76 -16.38 -5.87
N ASP A 109 10.27 -17.09 -4.87
CA ASP A 109 11.22 -18.22 -5.08
C ASP A 109 10.58 -19.39 -5.85
N SER A 110 9.30 -19.62 -5.66
CA SER A 110 8.54 -20.67 -6.35
C SER A 110 7.72 -20.15 -7.53
N ASN A 111 7.79 -18.85 -7.81
CA ASN A 111 6.97 -18.15 -8.82
C ASN A 111 5.48 -18.47 -8.70
N ARG A 112 4.93 -18.39 -7.46
CA ARG A 112 3.54 -18.70 -7.14
C ARG A 112 2.80 -17.52 -6.58
N VAL A 113 1.50 -17.46 -6.90
CA VAL A 113 0.53 -16.53 -6.31
C VAL A 113 -0.51 -17.36 -5.58
N VAL A 114 -0.55 -17.26 -4.26
CA VAL A 114 -1.47 -18.01 -3.40
C VAL A 114 -2.77 -17.25 -3.27
N LEU A 115 -3.89 -17.91 -3.61
CA LEU A 115 -5.24 -17.37 -3.54
C LEU A 115 -6.01 -17.96 -2.36
N GLY A 116 -6.84 -17.13 -1.74
CA GLY A 116 -7.69 -17.53 -0.61
C GLY A 116 -8.94 -16.66 -0.50
N ASP A 117 -9.66 -16.83 0.59
CA ASP A 117 -10.82 -16.02 0.93
C ASP A 117 -10.39 -14.70 1.57
N TYR A 118 -11.34 -13.76 1.73
CA TYR A 118 -11.04 -12.46 2.35
C TYR A 118 -10.44 -12.60 3.75
N ARG A 119 -10.96 -13.53 4.57
CA ARG A 119 -10.48 -13.80 5.93
C ARG A 119 -9.05 -14.33 6.00
N ASP A 120 -8.56 -14.92 4.92
CA ASP A 120 -7.17 -15.38 4.85
C ASP A 120 -6.15 -14.22 4.77
N LEU A 121 -6.65 -12.99 4.57
CA LEU A 121 -5.86 -11.75 4.61
C LEU A 121 -5.70 -11.18 6.02
N ASP A 122 -6.53 -11.61 6.96
CA ASP A 122 -6.53 -11.08 8.31
C ASP A 122 -5.17 -11.32 9.00
N ARG A 123 -4.62 -10.27 9.58
CA ARG A 123 -3.38 -10.29 10.35
C ARG A 123 -3.58 -9.46 11.60
N MET A 124 -3.17 -10.04 12.74
CA MET A 124 -3.25 -9.36 14.02
C MET A 124 -2.02 -8.53 14.33
N GLU A 125 -0.93 -8.73 13.60
CA GLU A 125 0.31 -7.98 13.81
C GLU A 125 1.08 -7.77 12.51
N LEU A 126 1.93 -6.75 12.53
CA LEU A 126 2.96 -6.48 11.52
C LEU A 126 4.23 -5.97 12.19
N GLU A 127 5.36 -6.18 11.54
CA GLU A 127 6.61 -5.52 11.85
C GLU A 127 6.91 -4.50 10.75
N ALA A 128 7.44 -3.34 11.16
CA ALA A 128 7.87 -2.28 10.26
C ALA A 128 9.28 -1.82 10.62
N ASP A 129 10.06 -1.51 9.60
CA ASP A 129 11.37 -0.89 9.65
C ASP A 129 11.40 0.40 8.84
N ASP A 130 12.56 1.02 8.71
CA ASP A 130 12.76 2.29 8.00
C ASP A 130 11.74 3.36 8.42
N LEU A 131 11.55 3.51 9.72
CA LEU A 131 10.49 4.30 10.33
C LEU A 131 10.82 5.79 10.28
N ASN A 132 9.81 6.60 9.99
CA ASN A 132 9.88 8.04 10.09
C ASN A 132 8.80 8.56 11.05
N PHE A 133 9.23 8.95 12.24
CA PHE A 133 8.34 9.53 13.25
C PHE A 133 8.23 11.05 13.06
N ILE A 134 7.00 11.57 13.05
CA ILE A 134 6.71 13.00 12.88
C ILE A 134 6.46 13.67 14.24
N ALA A 135 5.76 13.01 15.15
CA ALA A 135 5.38 13.58 16.44
C ALA A 135 6.50 13.56 17.49
N PHE A 136 7.49 12.70 17.33
CA PHE A 136 8.62 12.52 18.24
C PHE A 136 9.79 11.89 17.48
N GLU A 137 10.98 11.89 18.05
CA GLU A 137 12.18 11.32 17.41
C GLU A 137 12.12 9.79 17.37
N ARG A 138 11.70 9.18 18.48
CA ARG A 138 11.49 7.72 18.60
C ARG A 138 10.57 7.41 19.78
N PRO A 139 9.86 6.28 19.77
CA PRO A 139 9.08 5.86 20.92
C PRO A 139 10.01 5.38 22.05
N GLU A 140 9.77 5.85 23.28
CA GLU A 140 10.51 5.42 24.47
C GLU A 140 9.99 4.08 25.04
N GLY A 141 8.82 3.64 24.63
CA GLY A 141 8.17 2.41 25.06
C GLY A 141 6.93 2.11 24.23
N PRO A 142 6.14 1.10 24.60
CA PRO A 142 4.89 0.77 23.93
C PRO A 142 3.91 1.94 23.95
N LEU A 143 3.21 2.15 22.82
CA LEU A 143 2.23 3.22 22.62
C LEU A 143 0.91 2.66 22.12
N GLU A 144 -0.21 3.14 22.65
CA GLU A 144 -1.52 2.94 22.05
C GLU A 144 -1.68 3.92 20.89
N ILE A 145 -2.02 3.40 19.73
CA ILE A 145 -2.11 4.16 18.47
C ILE A 145 -3.36 3.79 17.69
N GLU A 146 -3.68 4.57 16.67
CA GLU A 146 -4.52 4.15 15.56
C GLU A 146 -3.63 3.90 14.34
N ALA A 147 -3.73 2.72 13.74
CA ALA A 147 -2.91 2.32 12.61
C ALA A 147 -3.73 2.12 11.34
N LYS A 148 -3.14 2.49 10.21
CA LYS A 148 -3.68 2.24 8.85
C LYS A 148 -2.64 1.49 8.05
N ILE A 149 -3.02 0.34 7.51
CA ILE A 149 -2.15 -0.46 6.63
C ILE A 149 -2.19 -0.02 5.16
N ARG A 150 -3.22 0.74 4.76
CA ARG A 150 -3.39 1.28 3.40
C ARG A 150 -4.06 2.64 3.45
N TYR A 151 -3.84 3.47 2.44
CA TYR A 151 -4.43 4.80 2.35
C TYR A 151 -5.97 4.78 2.51
N ASN A 152 -6.65 3.85 1.84
CA ASN A 152 -8.11 3.76 1.83
C ASN A 152 -8.69 2.86 2.94
N SER A 153 -7.87 2.27 3.82
CA SER A 153 -8.37 1.52 4.98
C SER A 153 -8.75 2.47 6.11
N PRO A 154 -9.72 2.12 6.96
CA PRO A 154 -9.95 2.86 8.21
C PRO A 154 -8.72 2.76 9.11
N ALA A 155 -8.56 3.74 9.99
CA ALA A 155 -7.65 3.62 11.12
C ALA A 155 -8.30 2.70 12.15
N VAL A 156 -7.51 1.77 12.70
CA VAL A 156 -7.97 0.81 13.71
C VAL A 156 -7.08 0.89 14.95
N PRO A 157 -7.63 0.68 16.15
CA PRO A 157 -6.85 0.67 17.38
C PRO A 157 -5.77 -0.41 17.35
N ALA A 158 -4.57 -0.03 17.73
CA ALA A 158 -3.41 -0.92 17.76
C ALA A 158 -2.43 -0.51 18.86
N ARG A 159 -1.52 -1.40 19.21
CA ARG A 159 -0.41 -1.16 20.10
C ARG A 159 0.90 -1.23 19.31
N LEU A 160 1.68 -0.19 19.39
CA LEU A 160 3.03 -0.13 18.85
C LEU A 160 4.02 -0.54 19.93
N GLU A 161 4.90 -1.47 19.62
CA GLU A 161 5.95 -1.99 20.52
C GLU A 161 7.31 -1.81 19.84
N PRO A 162 8.23 -1.00 20.43
CA PRO A 162 9.58 -0.91 19.91
C PRO A 162 10.32 -2.25 20.02
N LEU A 163 10.96 -2.69 18.93
CA LEU A 163 11.75 -3.92 18.88
C LEU A 163 13.27 -3.65 18.90
N GLY A 164 13.69 -2.39 19.03
CA GLY A 164 15.09 -1.98 18.83
C GLY A 164 15.44 -1.83 17.35
N ASP A 165 16.64 -1.35 17.05
CA ASP A 165 17.21 -1.22 15.69
C ASP A 165 16.28 -0.55 14.67
N SER A 166 15.57 0.50 15.08
CA SER A 166 14.60 1.23 14.23
C SER A 166 13.44 0.38 13.71
N ARG A 167 13.10 -0.70 14.41
CA ARG A 167 11.94 -1.54 14.12
C ARG A 167 10.88 -1.43 15.17
N VAL A 168 9.63 -1.62 14.75
CA VAL A 168 8.47 -1.72 15.65
C VAL A 168 7.61 -2.91 15.26
N ARG A 169 6.92 -3.47 16.25
CA ARG A 169 5.77 -4.34 16.06
C ARG A 169 4.51 -3.52 16.29
N VAL A 170 3.54 -3.71 15.44
CA VAL A 170 2.19 -3.15 15.61
C VAL A 170 1.23 -4.32 15.78
N VAL A 171 0.56 -4.37 16.93
CA VAL A 171 -0.43 -5.40 17.28
C VAL A 171 -1.80 -4.75 17.23
N PHE A 172 -2.65 -5.20 16.31
CA PHE A 172 -4.02 -4.73 16.15
C PHE A 172 -4.94 -5.35 17.19
N ARG A 173 -5.96 -4.60 17.64
CA ARG A 173 -6.98 -5.12 18.57
C ARG A 173 -8.00 -6.01 17.85
N ASP A 174 -8.28 -5.66 16.58
CA ASP A 174 -9.17 -6.40 15.69
C ASP A 174 -8.47 -6.58 14.33
N PRO A 175 -8.70 -7.70 13.61
CA PRO A 175 -8.08 -7.99 12.32
C PRO A 175 -8.64 -7.16 11.16
#